data_a8867644293facfa9f42df91c5d793cf
#
_entry.id   a8867644293facfa9f42df91c5d793cf
#
_cell.length_a   1.000
_cell.length_b   1.000
_cell.length_c   1.000
_cell.angle_alpha   90.00
_cell.angle_beta   90.00
_cell.angle_gamma   90.00
#
_symmetry.space_group_name_H-M   'P 1'
#
loop_
_entity.id
_entity.type
_entity.pdbx_description
1 polymer ?
#
loop_
_entity_poly.entity_id
_entity_poly.type
_entity_poly.pdbx_seq_one_letter_code
_entity_poly.pdbx_strand_id
1 'polypeptide(L)'
;MIFEKQILNVYKGMMHTRCDDNGTAFYFSASDFEGLIAEPFAFEATAGHTLQGYLYYYENVIPGRIIVFDHGFGGGHRAYMKEIEKLCRHGYLVFSYDHTGCMESGGESPNGMAQSLCDLNDCIHFIKSCERTKGLDISVMGHSWGGFSTLNIAALHSDISHVVVLSGFVAVELLVNDFFSGLLKGYRKAILAYETQANPDFVGFNAVESLSKTNANVLLIYSDNDQMVRKSQYDTLCAGLFDKANIKFRLEHNKGHNPNYTEDAVAYLGEYLAAKNKLTKKKKLVADEQKRAFLASFDWNRMTVQDESVWEAIFDCLDQ
;
A
#
# COMPACT_ATOMS: atom_id res chain seq x y z
N MET A 1 32.74 -1.89 1.80
CA MET A 1 32.77 -2.99 0.80
C MET A 1 32.96 -2.45 -0.61
N ILE A 2 33.52 -3.23 -1.52
CA ILE A 2 33.56 -2.87 -2.95
C ILE A 2 32.11 -2.65 -3.41
N PHE A 3 31.79 -1.52 -4.09
CA PHE A 3 30.45 -1.11 -4.55
C PHE A 3 29.42 -0.71 -3.48
N GLU A 4 29.77 -0.64 -2.19
CA GLU A 4 28.81 -0.22 -1.16
C GLU A 4 28.21 1.16 -1.45
N LYS A 5 29.06 2.13 -1.82
CA LYS A 5 28.62 3.48 -2.18
C LYS A 5 27.70 3.49 -3.40
N GLN A 6 27.95 2.66 -4.40
CA GLN A 6 27.12 2.56 -5.60
C GLN A 6 25.75 1.96 -5.28
N ILE A 7 25.70 0.85 -4.53
CA ILE A 7 24.45 0.20 -4.12
C ILE A 7 23.62 1.14 -3.24
N LEU A 8 24.26 1.79 -2.26
CA LEU A 8 23.59 2.77 -1.42
C LEU A 8 23.08 3.97 -2.24
N ASN A 9 23.84 4.44 -3.23
CA ASN A 9 23.38 5.53 -4.10
C ASN A 9 22.19 5.13 -4.97
N VAL A 10 22.14 3.88 -5.47
CA VAL A 10 20.96 3.37 -6.21
C VAL A 10 19.74 3.33 -5.30
N TYR A 11 19.89 2.78 -4.09
CA TYR A 11 18.81 2.73 -3.11
C TYR A 11 18.32 4.14 -2.73
N LYS A 12 19.25 5.02 -2.39
CA LYS A 12 18.92 6.44 -2.11
C LYS A 12 18.25 7.12 -3.29
N GLY A 13 18.70 6.87 -4.51
CA GLY A 13 18.10 7.41 -5.72
C GLY A 13 16.63 7.01 -5.85
N MET A 14 16.27 5.75 -5.53
CA MET A 14 14.89 5.29 -5.49
C MET A 14 14.08 6.03 -4.41
N MET A 15 14.62 6.16 -3.19
CA MET A 15 13.94 6.82 -2.06
C MET A 15 13.86 8.35 -2.21
N HIS A 16 14.76 8.98 -2.99
CA HIS A 16 14.81 10.42 -3.23
C HIS A 16 14.18 10.84 -4.56
N THR A 17 13.46 9.95 -5.22
CA THR A 17 12.71 10.26 -6.45
C THR A 17 11.23 10.23 -6.15
N ARG A 18 10.52 11.30 -6.47
CA ARG A 18 9.06 11.33 -6.32
C ARG A 18 8.38 10.21 -7.11
N CYS A 19 7.34 9.67 -6.52
CA CYS A 19 6.48 8.65 -7.13
C CYS A 19 5.33 9.30 -7.90
N ASP A 20 5.66 10.10 -8.91
CA ASP A 20 4.66 10.81 -9.73
C ASP A 20 4.25 9.97 -10.95
N ASP A 21 3.11 10.32 -11.52
CA ASP A 21 2.66 9.72 -12.77
C ASP A 21 3.64 10.08 -13.91
N ASN A 22 4.24 9.07 -14.48
CA ASN A 22 5.16 9.21 -15.61
C ASN A 22 4.50 8.92 -16.98
N GLY A 23 3.17 8.77 -17.00
CA GLY A 23 2.37 8.51 -18.20
C GLY A 23 2.53 7.10 -18.78
N THR A 24 2.98 6.13 -17.98
CA THR A 24 3.12 4.74 -18.41
C THR A 24 2.20 3.76 -17.68
N ALA A 25 1.35 4.25 -16.77
CA ALA A 25 0.28 3.51 -16.13
C ALA A 25 -1.04 4.28 -16.30
N PHE A 26 -2.15 3.58 -16.33
CA PHE A 26 -3.48 4.19 -16.30
C PHE A 26 -3.97 4.21 -14.85
N TYR A 27 -4.54 5.33 -14.46
CA TYR A 27 -5.13 5.51 -13.14
C TYR A 27 -6.61 5.79 -13.30
N PHE A 28 -7.45 4.94 -12.73
CA PHE A 28 -8.88 5.22 -12.62
C PHE A 28 -9.12 6.43 -11.72
N SER A 29 -10.24 7.09 -11.94
CA SER A 29 -10.73 8.21 -11.13
C SER A 29 -12.17 7.94 -10.72
N ALA A 30 -12.72 8.72 -9.81
CA ALA A 30 -14.13 8.57 -9.42
C ALA A 30 -15.09 8.69 -10.60
N SER A 31 -14.75 9.50 -11.62
CA SER A 31 -15.59 9.67 -12.82
C SER A 31 -15.68 8.42 -13.71
N ASP A 32 -14.81 7.42 -13.51
CA ASP A 32 -14.88 6.15 -14.22
C ASP A 32 -15.91 5.19 -13.59
N PHE A 33 -16.52 5.57 -12.46
CA PHE A 33 -17.52 4.80 -11.71
C PHE A 33 -18.79 5.63 -11.52
N GLU A 34 -19.86 5.25 -12.17
CA GLU A 34 -21.14 5.99 -12.14
C GLU A 34 -21.66 6.13 -10.69
N GLY A 35 -21.87 7.38 -10.25
CA GLY A 35 -22.38 7.73 -8.93
C GLY A 35 -21.35 7.73 -7.80
N LEU A 36 -20.09 7.38 -8.04
CA LEU A 36 -19.05 7.48 -7.02
C LEU A 36 -18.68 8.95 -6.77
N ILE A 37 -18.81 9.39 -5.54
CA ILE A 37 -18.46 10.73 -5.09
C ILE A 37 -17.02 10.71 -4.57
N ALA A 38 -16.24 11.75 -4.89
CA ALA A 38 -14.91 12.02 -4.37
C ALA A 38 -14.86 13.44 -3.80
N GLU A 39 -14.74 13.54 -2.49
CA GLU A 39 -14.64 14.80 -1.75
C GLU A 39 -13.17 15.04 -1.36
N PRO A 40 -12.50 16.11 -1.87
CA PRO A 40 -11.09 16.34 -1.62
C PRO A 40 -10.83 16.88 -0.22
N PHE A 41 -9.72 16.44 0.38
CA PHE A 41 -9.21 16.93 1.65
C PHE A 41 -7.69 17.09 1.56
N ALA A 42 -7.19 18.07 2.33
CA ALA A 42 -5.76 18.28 2.51
C ALA A 42 -5.49 18.36 4.02
N PHE A 43 -4.42 17.70 4.46
CA PHE A 43 -3.99 17.72 5.86
C PHE A 43 -2.48 17.83 5.96
N GLU A 44 -1.99 18.29 7.10
CA GLU A 44 -0.58 18.52 7.33
C GLU A 44 0.11 17.25 7.79
N ALA A 45 1.21 16.89 7.13
CA ALA A 45 2.14 15.86 7.59
C ALA A 45 3.00 16.39 8.74
N THR A 46 3.44 15.50 9.63
CA THR A 46 4.39 15.85 10.72
C THR A 46 5.64 16.57 10.21
N ALA A 47 6.07 16.30 8.98
CA ALA A 47 7.19 16.98 8.32
C ALA A 47 6.86 18.38 7.78
N GLY A 48 5.64 18.92 7.98
CA GLY A 48 5.23 20.29 7.64
C GLY A 48 4.86 20.52 6.17
N HIS A 49 4.65 19.48 5.39
CA HIS A 49 4.06 19.58 4.04
C HIS A 49 2.63 19.02 4.02
N THR A 50 1.91 19.30 2.95
CA THR A 50 0.52 18.88 2.82
C THR A 50 0.44 17.48 2.20
N LEU A 51 -0.40 16.61 2.76
CA LEU A 51 -0.85 15.38 2.15
C LEU A 51 -2.24 15.59 1.55
N GLN A 52 -2.41 15.13 0.31
CA GLN A 52 -3.67 15.23 -0.44
C GLN A 52 -4.41 13.92 -0.37
N GLY A 53 -5.67 13.95 0.03
CA GLY A 53 -6.55 12.78 0.14
C GLY A 53 -7.96 13.06 -0.36
N TYR A 54 -8.74 12.01 -0.43
CA TYR A 54 -10.13 12.06 -0.88
C TYR A 54 -10.99 11.12 -0.05
N LEU A 55 -12.20 11.59 0.26
CA LEU A 55 -13.26 10.78 0.84
C LEU A 55 -14.14 10.28 -0.30
N TYR A 56 -14.19 8.95 -0.46
CA TYR A 56 -14.94 8.26 -1.50
C TYR A 56 -16.17 7.60 -0.92
N TYR A 57 -17.32 7.73 -1.58
CA TYR A 57 -18.57 7.09 -1.15
C TYR A 57 -19.64 7.11 -2.24
N TYR A 58 -20.61 6.22 -2.12
CA TYR A 58 -21.91 6.29 -2.79
C TYR A 58 -22.94 6.89 -1.83
N GLU A 59 -24.13 7.26 -2.32
CA GLU A 59 -25.19 7.86 -1.47
C GLU A 59 -25.62 6.97 -0.29
N ASN A 60 -25.57 5.64 -0.47
CA ASN A 60 -25.98 4.67 0.56
C ASN A 60 -24.79 4.23 1.42
N VAL A 61 -24.39 5.03 2.39
CA VAL A 61 -23.27 4.76 3.29
C VAL A 61 -23.74 4.03 4.55
N ILE A 62 -22.98 3.00 4.99
CA ILE A 62 -23.14 2.38 6.31
C ILE A 62 -22.78 3.43 7.38
N PRO A 63 -23.73 3.80 8.27
CA PRO A 63 -23.48 4.86 9.23
C PRO A 63 -22.38 4.50 10.24
N GLY A 64 -21.60 5.50 10.63
CA GLY A 64 -20.68 5.41 11.77
C GLY A 64 -19.35 4.71 11.50
N ARG A 65 -19.04 4.29 10.26
CA ARG A 65 -17.80 3.57 9.91
C ARG A 65 -17.04 4.26 8.78
N ILE A 66 -15.72 4.22 8.86
CA ILE A 66 -14.81 4.69 7.80
C ILE A 66 -13.65 3.71 7.64
N ILE A 67 -13.26 3.48 6.38
CA ILE A 67 -12.05 2.72 6.05
C ILE A 67 -10.99 3.69 5.52
N VAL A 68 -9.80 3.67 6.10
CA VAL A 68 -8.63 4.33 5.51
C VAL A 68 -7.91 3.30 4.64
N PHE A 69 -7.83 3.58 3.32
CA PHE A 69 -7.10 2.73 2.38
C PHE A 69 -5.71 3.31 2.11
N ASP A 70 -4.67 2.51 2.38
CA ASP A 70 -3.27 2.91 2.35
C ASP A 70 -2.53 2.27 1.16
N HIS A 71 -1.99 3.10 0.26
CA HIS A 71 -1.47 2.66 -1.03
C HIS A 71 -0.03 2.12 -0.98
N GLY A 72 0.35 1.30 -1.97
CA GLY A 72 1.70 0.75 -2.14
C GLY A 72 2.71 1.74 -2.75
N PHE A 73 3.99 1.39 -2.67
CA PHE A 73 5.10 2.19 -3.20
C PHE A 73 5.06 2.33 -4.73
N GLY A 74 5.42 3.50 -5.22
CA GLY A 74 5.58 3.74 -6.66
C GLY A 74 4.34 4.24 -7.40
N GLY A 75 3.28 4.55 -6.70
CA GLY A 75 2.05 5.15 -7.21
C GLY A 75 1.41 6.03 -6.16
N GLY A 76 0.13 6.33 -6.32
CA GLY A 76 -0.72 7.00 -5.36
C GLY A 76 -2.01 6.19 -5.14
N HIS A 77 -2.94 6.76 -4.38
CA HIS A 77 -4.22 6.13 -4.08
C HIS A 77 -5.02 5.76 -5.34
N ARG A 78 -4.89 6.52 -6.44
CA ARG A 78 -5.58 6.26 -7.70
C ARG A 78 -5.18 4.94 -8.37
N ALA A 79 -4.04 4.36 -8.01
CA ALA A 79 -3.67 3.02 -8.46
C ALA A 79 -4.58 1.93 -7.86
N TYR A 80 -5.35 2.26 -6.82
CA TYR A 80 -6.22 1.36 -6.05
C TYR A 80 -7.71 1.73 -6.17
N MET A 81 -8.10 2.47 -7.19
CA MET A 81 -9.50 2.91 -7.34
C MET A 81 -10.50 1.76 -7.50
N LYS A 82 -10.08 0.59 -7.98
CA LYS A 82 -10.95 -0.60 -8.04
C LYS A 82 -11.23 -1.18 -6.65
N GLU A 83 -10.25 -1.18 -5.77
CA GLU A 83 -10.37 -1.58 -4.37
C GLU A 83 -11.22 -0.57 -3.60
N ILE A 84 -10.92 0.72 -3.74
CA ILE A 84 -11.65 1.82 -3.10
C ILE A 84 -13.12 1.79 -3.53
N GLU A 85 -13.38 1.68 -4.84
CA GLU A 85 -14.74 1.62 -5.38
C GLU A 85 -15.51 0.41 -4.86
N LYS A 86 -14.85 -0.76 -4.78
CA LYS A 86 -15.49 -1.98 -4.29
C LYS A 86 -15.89 -1.88 -2.81
N LEU A 87 -15.06 -1.25 -1.97
CA LEU A 87 -15.41 -0.91 -0.58
C LEU A 87 -16.60 0.07 -0.53
N CYS A 88 -16.57 1.13 -1.35
CA CYS A 88 -17.67 2.10 -1.41
C CYS A 88 -18.98 1.46 -1.90
N ARG A 89 -18.93 0.56 -2.88
CA ARG A 89 -20.09 -0.18 -3.39
C ARG A 89 -20.72 -1.09 -2.34
N HIS A 90 -19.91 -1.64 -1.44
CA HIS A 90 -20.40 -2.39 -0.27
C HIS A 90 -21.06 -1.49 0.78
N GLY A 91 -20.89 -0.17 0.67
CA GLY A 91 -21.50 0.84 1.52
C GLY A 91 -20.52 1.53 2.49
N TYR A 92 -19.23 1.27 2.43
CA TYR A 92 -18.27 1.96 3.27
C TYR A 92 -17.98 3.38 2.79
N LEU A 93 -17.74 4.27 3.76
CA LEU A 93 -17.06 5.53 3.56
C LEU A 93 -15.55 5.23 3.53
N VAL A 94 -14.86 5.59 2.44
CA VAL A 94 -13.44 5.27 2.26
C VAL A 94 -12.63 6.53 2.13
N PHE A 95 -11.64 6.71 2.99
CA PHE A 95 -10.64 7.75 2.85
C PHE A 95 -9.35 7.16 2.29
N SER A 96 -8.80 7.77 1.26
CA SER A 96 -7.49 7.40 0.73
C SER A 96 -6.73 8.65 0.32
N TYR A 97 -5.42 8.63 0.43
CA TYR A 97 -4.55 9.79 0.23
C TYR A 97 -3.27 9.36 -0.47
N ASP A 98 -2.50 10.32 -0.95
CA ASP A 98 -1.17 10.07 -1.48
C ASP A 98 -0.13 10.27 -0.38
N HIS A 99 0.82 9.34 -0.26
CA HIS A 99 1.93 9.45 0.68
C HIS A 99 2.88 10.60 0.34
N THR A 100 3.70 10.98 1.31
CA THR A 100 4.81 11.93 1.15
C THR A 100 5.62 11.61 -0.10
N GLY A 101 5.81 12.63 -0.97
CA GLY A 101 6.57 12.49 -2.20
C GLY A 101 5.91 11.65 -3.29
N CYS A 102 4.58 11.46 -3.20
CA CYS A 102 3.79 10.73 -4.19
C CYS A 102 2.70 11.65 -4.77
N MET A 103 2.48 11.55 -6.08
CA MET A 103 1.37 12.15 -6.83
C MET A 103 1.00 13.59 -6.40
N GLU A 104 -0.20 13.80 -5.81
CA GLU A 104 -0.73 15.11 -5.45
C GLU A 104 -0.23 15.61 -4.08
N SER A 105 0.38 14.74 -3.28
CA SER A 105 0.92 15.11 -1.97
C SER A 105 2.24 15.85 -2.07
N GLY A 106 2.52 16.68 -1.08
CA GLY A 106 3.78 17.39 -0.90
C GLY A 106 4.93 16.45 -0.52
N GLY A 107 6.07 17.05 -0.17
CA GLY A 107 7.32 16.33 0.08
C GLY A 107 8.14 16.13 -1.20
N GLU A 108 9.47 16.15 -1.06
CA GLU A 108 10.38 16.04 -2.20
C GLU A 108 10.55 14.59 -2.67
N SER A 109 10.27 13.62 -1.80
CA SER A 109 10.43 12.19 -2.08
C SER A 109 9.77 11.33 -0.99
N PRO A 110 9.60 10.00 -1.20
CA PRO A 110 9.07 9.07 -0.20
C PRO A 110 9.88 8.96 1.11
N ASN A 111 11.14 9.34 1.09
CA ASN A 111 12.02 9.43 2.27
C ASN A 111 12.14 8.13 3.11
N GLY A 112 12.19 6.97 2.46
CA GLY A 112 12.39 5.67 3.13
C GLY A 112 11.12 4.84 3.31
N MET A 113 11.32 3.58 3.67
CA MET A 113 10.23 2.59 3.75
C MET A 113 9.30 2.80 4.95
N ALA A 114 9.77 3.39 6.04
CA ALA A 114 8.93 3.63 7.20
C ALA A 114 8.06 4.91 7.08
N GLN A 115 8.25 5.71 6.02
CA GLN A 115 7.46 6.93 5.80
C GLN A 115 5.96 6.64 5.68
N SER A 116 5.55 5.50 5.10
CA SER A 116 4.12 5.15 5.02
C SER A 116 3.45 5.06 6.39
N LEU A 117 4.15 4.55 7.40
CA LEU A 117 3.59 4.49 8.76
C LEU A 117 3.49 5.89 9.39
N CYS A 118 4.45 6.78 9.12
CA CYS A 118 4.37 8.18 9.54
C CYS A 118 3.15 8.86 8.93
N ASP A 119 2.99 8.75 7.60
CA ASP A 119 1.89 9.36 6.87
C ASP A 119 0.52 8.79 7.27
N LEU A 120 0.42 7.46 7.49
CA LEU A 120 -0.82 6.85 7.98
C LEU A 120 -1.16 7.31 9.40
N ASN A 121 -0.16 7.47 10.27
CA ASN A 121 -0.35 8.04 11.60
C ASN A 121 -0.93 9.47 11.53
N ASP A 122 -0.37 10.32 10.66
CA ASP A 122 -0.87 11.68 10.43
C ASP A 122 -2.29 11.66 9.85
N CYS A 123 -2.57 10.75 8.91
CA CYS A 123 -3.89 10.54 8.35
C CYS A 123 -4.93 10.15 9.42
N ILE A 124 -4.61 9.20 10.29
CA ILE A 124 -5.53 8.80 11.38
C ILE A 124 -5.78 9.96 12.36
N HIS A 125 -4.77 10.77 12.68
CA HIS A 125 -4.97 11.99 13.46
C HIS A 125 -5.90 12.98 12.76
N PHE A 126 -5.73 13.17 11.44
CA PHE A 126 -6.63 14.00 10.64
C PHE A 126 -8.07 13.46 10.67
N ILE A 127 -8.29 12.16 10.42
CA ILE A 127 -9.63 11.52 10.44
C ILE A 127 -10.32 11.74 11.79
N LYS A 128 -9.59 11.63 12.90
CA LYS A 128 -10.12 11.83 14.26
C LYS A 128 -10.48 13.28 14.58
N SER A 129 -9.84 14.25 13.94
CA SER A 129 -10.04 15.69 14.16
C SER A 129 -10.95 16.38 13.16
N CYS A 130 -11.09 15.83 11.97
CA CYS A 130 -11.90 16.41 10.88
C CYS A 130 -13.40 16.33 11.20
N GLU A 131 -14.11 17.47 11.10
CA GLU A 131 -15.56 17.55 11.37
C GLU A 131 -16.40 16.55 10.57
N ARG A 132 -15.94 16.20 9.37
CA ARG A 132 -16.63 15.27 8.46
C ARG A 132 -16.53 13.81 8.89
N THR A 133 -15.47 13.44 9.61
CA THR A 133 -15.11 12.04 9.91
C THR A 133 -14.90 11.75 11.40
N LYS A 134 -14.83 12.78 12.25
CA LYS A 134 -14.62 12.60 13.69
C LYS A 134 -15.73 11.74 14.32
N GLY A 135 -15.31 10.84 15.20
CA GLY A 135 -16.22 9.94 15.91
C GLY A 135 -16.70 8.73 15.11
N LEU A 136 -16.25 8.58 13.85
CA LEU A 136 -16.48 7.35 13.10
C LEU A 136 -15.58 6.22 13.62
N ASP A 137 -16.06 4.99 13.54
CA ASP A 137 -15.30 3.78 13.79
C ASP A 137 -14.31 3.55 12.66
N ILE A 138 -13.01 3.49 12.99
CA ILE A 138 -11.93 3.49 12.00
C ILE A 138 -11.45 2.06 11.75
N SER A 139 -11.52 1.66 10.48
CA SER A 139 -10.86 0.47 9.97
C SER A 139 -9.75 0.88 9.00
N VAL A 140 -8.71 0.05 8.86
CA VAL A 140 -7.60 0.30 7.94
C VAL A 140 -7.42 -0.87 6.98
N MET A 141 -7.14 -0.57 5.72
CA MET A 141 -6.80 -1.56 4.71
C MET A 141 -5.63 -1.04 3.89
N GLY A 142 -4.63 -1.89 3.62
CA GLY A 142 -3.47 -1.43 2.85
C GLY A 142 -2.76 -2.54 2.10
N HIS A 143 -2.03 -2.14 1.06
CA HIS A 143 -1.27 -3.04 0.19
C HIS A 143 0.23 -2.72 0.20
N SER A 144 1.07 -3.74 0.28
CA SER A 144 2.52 -3.62 0.08
C SER A 144 3.16 -2.63 1.08
N TRP A 145 3.62 -1.47 0.62
CA TRP A 145 4.14 -0.38 1.45
C TRP A 145 3.08 0.16 2.41
N GLY A 146 1.86 0.43 1.92
CA GLY A 146 0.71 0.72 2.76
C GLY A 146 0.27 -0.46 3.63
N GLY A 147 0.58 -1.69 3.22
CA GLY A 147 0.40 -2.88 4.05
C GLY A 147 1.33 -2.92 5.27
N PHE A 148 2.56 -2.41 5.16
CA PHE A 148 3.46 -2.25 6.31
C PHE A 148 2.91 -1.26 7.33
N SER A 149 2.45 -0.10 6.90
CA SER A 149 1.82 0.89 7.77
C SER A 149 0.55 0.33 8.41
N THR A 150 -0.31 -0.30 7.64
CA THR A 150 -1.55 -0.94 8.10
C THR A 150 -1.29 -2.03 9.16
N LEU A 151 -0.25 -2.85 8.99
CA LEU A 151 0.18 -3.85 9.98
C LEU A 151 0.60 -3.24 11.33
N ASN A 152 1.14 -2.03 11.30
CA ASN A 152 1.78 -1.42 12.46
C ASN A 152 0.96 -0.30 13.13
N ILE A 153 -0.04 0.25 12.43
CA ILE A 153 -0.79 1.42 12.91
C ILE A 153 -1.58 1.16 14.21
N ALA A 154 -2.04 -0.07 14.43
CA ALA A 154 -2.77 -0.44 15.65
C ALA A 154 -1.90 -0.36 16.92
N ALA A 155 -0.58 -0.32 16.81
CA ALA A 155 0.31 -0.05 17.93
C ALA A 155 0.31 1.42 18.35
N LEU A 156 -0.04 2.33 17.43
CA LEU A 156 -0.14 3.78 17.67
C LEU A 156 -1.57 4.21 18.00
N HIS A 157 -2.57 3.48 17.47
CA HIS A 157 -4.00 3.78 17.61
C HIS A 157 -4.75 2.51 18.05
N SER A 158 -4.94 2.34 19.35
CA SER A 158 -5.60 1.15 19.93
C SER A 158 -7.10 1.08 19.69
N ASP A 159 -7.69 2.12 19.13
CA ASP A 159 -9.10 2.29 18.77
C ASP A 159 -9.41 1.94 17.31
N ILE A 160 -8.46 1.39 16.57
CA ILE A 160 -8.69 0.79 15.25
C ILE A 160 -9.48 -0.52 15.42
N SER A 161 -10.60 -0.65 14.73
CA SER A 161 -11.50 -1.80 14.85
C SER A 161 -11.14 -2.96 13.94
N HIS A 162 -10.70 -2.67 12.71
CA HIS A 162 -10.34 -3.70 11.72
C HIS A 162 -9.05 -3.35 11.00
N VAL A 163 -8.26 -4.37 10.70
CA VAL A 163 -6.99 -4.29 9.97
C VAL A 163 -7.00 -5.32 8.85
N VAL A 164 -7.02 -4.88 7.59
CA VAL A 164 -6.96 -5.76 6.42
C VAL A 164 -5.68 -5.48 5.64
N VAL A 165 -4.85 -6.50 5.44
CA VAL A 165 -3.53 -6.35 4.83
C VAL A 165 -3.40 -7.22 3.58
N LEU A 166 -3.01 -6.60 2.49
CA LEU A 166 -2.66 -7.25 1.23
C LEU A 166 -1.14 -7.17 1.04
N SER A 167 -0.44 -8.30 1.12
CA SER A 167 1.01 -8.39 0.85
C SER A 167 1.86 -7.32 1.57
N GLY A 168 1.57 -7.00 2.84
CA GLY A 168 2.36 -6.08 3.64
C GLY A 168 3.66 -6.73 4.17
N PHE A 169 4.75 -5.99 4.28
CA PHE A 169 5.97 -6.52 4.91
C PHE A 169 5.99 -6.26 6.43
N VAL A 170 6.58 -7.18 7.17
CA VAL A 170 6.52 -7.22 8.64
C VAL A 170 7.30 -6.09 9.31
N ALA A 171 8.49 -5.81 8.79
CA ALA A 171 9.42 -4.79 9.29
C ALA A 171 10.37 -4.34 8.18
N VAL A 172 10.85 -3.09 8.25
CA VAL A 172 11.84 -2.57 7.29
C VAL A 172 13.10 -3.43 7.26
N GLU A 173 13.58 -3.88 8.43
CA GLU A 173 14.74 -4.77 8.51
C GLU A 173 14.53 -6.08 7.75
N LEU A 174 13.36 -6.71 7.90
CA LEU A 174 13.06 -7.98 7.23
C LEU A 174 12.92 -7.81 5.72
N LEU A 175 12.31 -6.72 5.27
CA LEU A 175 12.25 -6.37 3.84
C LEU A 175 13.65 -6.17 3.26
N VAL A 176 14.52 -5.41 3.94
CA VAL A 176 15.93 -5.22 3.54
C VAL A 176 16.68 -6.55 3.52
N ASN A 177 16.41 -7.45 4.48
CA ASN A 177 17.00 -8.77 4.51
C ASN A 177 16.58 -9.64 3.32
N ASP A 178 15.35 -9.53 2.86
CA ASP A 178 14.86 -10.25 1.69
C ASP A 178 15.50 -9.74 0.39
N PHE A 179 15.53 -8.41 0.19
CA PHE A 179 16.11 -7.82 -1.02
C PHE A 179 17.64 -7.97 -1.08
N PHE A 180 18.31 -7.78 0.04
CA PHE A 180 19.76 -7.88 0.14
C PHE A 180 20.18 -9.24 0.70
N SER A 181 19.80 -10.34 0.01
CA SER A 181 20.16 -11.71 0.37
C SER A 181 21.39 -12.20 -0.38
N GLY A 182 21.93 -13.37 -0.02
CA GLY A 182 23.08 -13.99 -0.68
C GLY A 182 24.33 -13.10 -0.67
N LEU A 183 24.89 -12.80 -1.84
CA LEU A 183 26.11 -11.97 -1.98
C LEU A 183 25.88 -10.50 -1.59
N LEU A 184 24.64 -10.03 -1.58
CA LEU A 184 24.29 -8.66 -1.24
C LEU A 184 24.13 -8.41 0.27
N LYS A 185 24.11 -9.45 1.10
CA LYS A 185 23.88 -9.35 2.55
C LYS A 185 24.77 -8.36 3.29
N GLY A 186 25.97 -8.16 2.79
CA GLY A 186 26.93 -7.24 3.40
C GLY A 186 26.55 -5.77 3.29
N TYR A 187 25.60 -5.41 2.40
CA TYR A 187 25.13 -4.02 2.24
C TYR A 187 23.97 -3.65 3.16
N ARG A 188 23.35 -4.63 3.84
CA ARG A 188 22.18 -4.45 4.73
C ARG A 188 22.41 -3.36 5.77
N LYS A 189 23.57 -3.39 6.42
CA LYS A 189 23.92 -2.41 7.47
C LYS A 189 23.87 -0.97 6.96
N ALA A 190 24.40 -0.71 5.76
CA ALA A 190 24.41 0.63 5.18
C ALA A 190 22.99 1.09 4.78
N ILE A 191 22.17 0.18 4.25
CA ILE A 191 20.78 0.45 3.89
C ILE A 191 19.94 0.71 5.16
N LEU A 192 20.07 -0.14 6.19
CA LEU A 192 19.34 0.06 7.45
C LEU A 192 19.76 1.34 8.17
N ALA A 193 21.05 1.71 8.12
CA ALA A 193 21.50 2.99 8.66
C ALA A 193 20.85 4.20 7.95
N TYR A 194 20.67 4.10 6.62
CA TYR A 194 19.93 5.12 5.87
C TYR A 194 18.46 5.17 6.29
N GLU A 195 17.76 4.02 6.35
CA GLU A 195 16.36 3.95 6.79
C GLU A 195 16.16 4.50 8.20
N THR A 196 17.08 4.17 9.12
CA THR A 196 17.07 4.70 10.50
C THR A 196 17.25 6.22 10.52
N GLN A 197 18.12 6.76 9.66
CA GLN A 197 18.32 8.21 9.56
C GLN A 197 17.10 8.91 8.96
N ALA A 198 16.43 8.28 8.00
CA ALA A 198 15.27 8.84 7.32
C ALA A 198 14.03 8.93 8.24
N ASN A 199 13.73 7.85 8.99
CA ASN A 199 12.55 7.76 9.84
C ASN A 199 12.90 7.07 11.18
N PRO A 200 13.65 7.74 12.09
CA PRO A 200 14.17 7.12 13.31
C PRO A 200 13.09 6.59 14.24
N ASP A 201 11.94 7.25 14.30
CA ASP A 201 10.84 6.92 15.21
C ASP A 201 9.95 5.77 14.68
N PHE A 202 9.97 5.51 13.37
CA PHE A 202 9.06 4.56 12.73
C PHE A 202 9.76 3.32 12.12
N VAL A 203 11.05 3.38 11.85
CA VAL A 203 11.80 2.29 11.21
C VAL A 203 11.87 1.01 12.04
N GLY A 204 11.76 1.12 13.37
CA GLY A 204 11.84 0.01 14.32
C GLY A 204 10.54 -0.77 14.51
N PHE A 205 9.44 -0.36 13.89
CA PHE A 205 8.17 -1.06 14.04
C PHE A 205 8.21 -2.46 13.42
N ASN A 206 7.58 -3.41 14.13
CA ASN A 206 7.49 -4.81 13.74
C ASN A 206 6.05 -5.29 13.90
N ALA A 207 5.48 -5.79 12.81
CA ALA A 207 4.08 -6.18 12.76
C ALA A 207 3.69 -7.28 13.76
N VAL A 208 4.59 -8.22 14.08
CA VAL A 208 4.32 -9.24 15.10
C VAL A 208 4.11 -8.58 16.47
N GLU A 209 4.98 -7.63 16.84
CA GLU A 209 4.85 -6.91 18.10
C GLU A 209 3.62 -6.01 18.11
N SER A 210 3.36 -5.29 17.01
CA SER A 210 2.22 -4.38 16.86
C SER A 210 0.89 -5.13 16.97
N LEU A 211 0.72 -6.22 16.20
CA LEU A 211 -0.51 -7.00 16.18
C LEU A 211 -0.69 -7.89 17.41
N SER A 212 0.38 -8.27 18.10
CA SER A 212 0.26 -9.05 19.33
C SER A 212 -0.53 -8.35 20.44
N LYS A 213 -0.63 -7.02 20.39
CA LYS A 213 -1.25 -6.17 21.40
C LYS A 213 -2.60 -5.59 20.97
N THR A 214 -3.01 -5.77 19.72
CA THR A 214 -4.27 -5.20 19.21
C THR A 214 -5.47 -6.06 19.57
N ASN A 215 -6.61 -5.38 19.78
CA ASN A 215 -7.93 -6.01 19.87
C ASN A 215 -8.71 -5.93 18.54
N ALA A 216 -8.15 -5.28 17.52
CA ALA A 216 -8.77 -5.19 16.20
C ALA A 216 -8.98 -6.57 15.59
N ASN A 217 -10.04 -6.74 14.80
CA ASN A 217 -10.17 -7.89 13.92
C ASN A 217 -9.18 -7.75 12.76
N VAL A 218 -8.33 -8.73 12.55
CA VAL A 218 -7.23 -8.67 11.58
C VAL A 218 -7.39 -9.75 10.52
N LEU A 219 -7.25 -9.35 9.24
CA LEU A 219 -7.19 -10.28 8.11
C LEU A 219 -5.89 -10.03 7.32
N LEU A 220 -5.05 -11.05 7.23
CA LEU A 220 -3.75 -11.02 6.57
C LEU A 220 -3.79 -11.89 5.30
N ILE A 221 -3.73 -11.24 4.12
CA ILE A 221 -3.88 -11.89 2.81
C ILE A 221 -2.58 -11.76 2.03
N TYR A 222 -1.99 -12.88 1.67
CA TYR A 222 -0.70 -12.97 0.97
C TYR A 222 -0.79 -13.94 -0.21
N SER A 223 0.26 -13.99 -1.02
CA SER A 223 0.41 -15.00 -2.08
C SER A 223 1.71 -15.77 -1.92
N ASP A 224 1.67 -17.07 -2.24
CA ASP A 224 2.81 -17.99 -2.07
C ASP A 224 3.97 -17.72 -3.03
N ASN A 225 3.72 -17.04 -4.15
CA ASN A 225 4.70 -16.74 -5.20
C ASN A 225 5.06 -15.25 -5.34
N ASP A 226 4.72 -14.42 -4.34
CA ASP A 226 5.08 -13.00 -4.31
C ASP A 226 6.61 -12.83 -4.27
N GLN A 227 7.15 -12.05 -5.24
CA GLN A 227 8.59 -11.78 -5.36
C GLN A 227 8.99 -10.46 -4.70
N MET A 228 8.02 -9.61 -4.36
CA MET A 228 8.24 -8.31 -3.70
C MET A 228 8.19 -8.46 -2.18
N VAL A 229 7.09 -8.99 -1.66
CA VAL A 229 6.93 -9.35 -0.25
C VAL A 229 6.87 -10.86 -0.15
N ARG A 230 8.04 -11.46 0.08
CA ARG A 230 8.19 -12.92 0.02
C ARG A 230 7.32 -13.64 1.06
N LYS A 231 6.97 -14.88 0.74
CA LYS A 231 6.22 -15.77 1.66
C LYS A 231 6.83 -15.86 3.07
N SER A 232 8.15 -15.66 3.21
CA SER A 232 8.83 -15.58 4.51
C SER A 232 8.24 -14.52 5.46
N GLN A 233 7.70 -13.42 4.93
CA GLN A 233 7.02 -12.38 5.71
C GLN A 233 5.70 -12.94 6.29
N TYR A 234 4.90 -13.62 5.45
CA TYR A 234 3.69 -14.31 5.88
C TYR A 234 3.99 -15.40 6.93
N ASP A 235 5.01 -16.23 6.68
CA ASP A 235 5.41 -17.29 7.61
C ASP A 235 5.84 -16.71 8.98
N THR A 236 6.50 -15.54 8.98
CA THR A 236 6.88 -14.82 10.21
C THR A 236 5.65 -14.36 11.01
N LEU A 237 4.64 -13.81 10.34
CA LEU A 237 3.37 -13.41 10.96
C LEU A 237 2.62 -14.63 11.53
N CYS A 238 2.51 -15.70 10.74
CA CYS A 238 1.88 -16.94 11.19
C CYS A 238 2.57 -17.49 12.44
N ALA A 239 3.90 -17.58 12.44
CA ALA A 239 4.66 -18.11 13.57
C ALA A 239 4.56 -17.24 14.83
N GLY A 240 4.47 -15.91 14.67
CA GLY A 240 4.42 -14.99 15.81
C GLY A 240 3.02 -14.72 16.38
N LEU A 241 1.96 -15.05 15.62
CA LEU A 241 0.57 -14.65 15.93
C LEU A 241 -0.44 -15.82 15.87
N PHE A 242 0.01 -17.06 15.79
CA PHE A 242 -0.84 -18.25 15.60
C PHE A 242 -1.87 -18.45 16.72
N ASP A 243 -1.62 -17.92 17.92
CA ASP A 243 -2.46 -18.04 19.10
C ASP A 243 -3.50 -16.91 19.26
N LYS A 244 -3.51 -15.94 18.33
CA LYS A 244 -4.40 -14.78 18.37
C LYS A 244 -5.73 -15.09 17.68
N ALA A 245 -6.81 -15.20 18.45
CA ALA A 245 -8.14 -15.54 17.93
C ALA A 245 -8.76 -14.45 17.03
N ASN A 246 -8.33 -13.19 17.20
CA ASN A 246 -8.77 -12.05 16.40
C ASN A 246 -7.97 -11.86 15.11
N ILE A 247 -7.01 -12.75 14.78
CA ILE A 247 -6.18 -12.66 13.58
C ILE A 247 -6.45 -13.84 12.66
N LYS A 248 -6.89 -13.56 11.45
CA LYS A 248 -7.11 -14.54 10.39
C LYS A 248 -6.03 -14.44 9.32
N PHE A 249 -5.59 -15.59 8.83
CA PHE A 249 -4.56 -15.73 7.80
C PHE A 249 -5.16 -16.35 6.55
N ARG A 250 -4.85 -15.77 5.39
CA ARG A 250 -5.24 -16.28 4.08
C ARG A 250 -4.03 -16.26 3.14
N LEU A 251 -3.70 -17.40 2.56
CA LEU A 251 -2.60 -17.54 1.59
C LEU A 251 -3.20 -17.93 0.24
N GLU A 252 -3.10 -17.05 -0.72
CA GLU A 252 -3.52 -17.26 -2.10
C GLU A 252 -2.42 -17.98 -2.89
N HIS A 253 -2.81 -18.71 -3.92
CA HIS A 253 -1.89 -19.39 -4.81
C HIS A 253 -1.72 -18.62 -6.13
N ASN A 254 -0.46 -18.45 -6.57
CA ASN A 254 -0.12 -17.87 -7.87
C ASN A 254 -0.66 -16.46 -8.15
N LYS A 255 -0.96 -15.68 -7.11
CA LYS A 255 -1.47 -14.30 -7.24
C LYS A 255 -0.38 -13.22 -7.29
N GLY A 256 0.91 -13.64 -7.20
CA GLY A 256 2.03 -12.69 -7.17
C GLY A 256 1.90 -11.66 -6.05
N HIS A 257 2.14 -10.39 -6.37
CA HIS A 257 2.08 -9.31 -5.39
C HIS A 257 0.66 -8.75 -5.15
N ASN A 258 -0.35 -9.19 -5.92
CA ASN A 258 -1.73 -8.70 -5.81
C ASN A 258 -2.68 -9.86 -5.45
N PRO A 259 -2.74 -10.27 -4.17
CA PRO A 259 -3.49 -11.45 -3.76
C PRO A 259 -5.01 -11.30 -3.94
N ASN A 260 -5.50 -10.08 -4.05
CA ASN A 260 -6.91 -9.73 -4.29
C ASN A 260 -7.32 -9.74 -5.77
N TYR A 261 -6.38 -9.94 -6.70
CA TYR A 261 -6.69 -10.01 -8.14
C TYR A 261 -7.01 -11.44 -8.57
N THR A 262 -7.75 -11.58 -9.69
CA THR A 262 -7.92 -12.89 -10.34
C THR A 262 -6.58 -13.37 -10.94
N GLU A 263 -6.45 -14.68 -11.18
CA GLU A 263 -5.24 -15.23 -11.81
C GLU A 263 -5.00 -14.64 -13.22
N ASP A 264 -6.08 -14.43 -14.00
CA ASP A 264 -6.00 -13.79 -15.33
C ASP A 264 -5.50 -12.34 -15.23
N ALA A 265 -5.99 -11.57 -14.27
CA ALA A 265 -5.54 -10.19 -14.04
C ALA A 265 -4.06 -10.13 -13.67
N VAL A 266 -3.60 -11.02 -12.78
CA VAL A 266 -2.19 -11.13 -12.39
C VAL A 266 -1.30 -11.51 -13.57
N ALA A 267 -1.73 -12.49 -14.38
CA ALA A 267 -0.99 -12.90 -15.58
C ALA A 267 -0.89 -11.74 -16.58
N TYR A 268 -2.00 -11.04 -16.82
CA TYR A 268 -2.06 -9.91 -17.76
C TYR A 268 -1.26 -8.69 -17.26
N LEU A 269 -1.26 -8.43 -15.95
CA LEU A 269 -0.36 -7.45 -15.33
C LEU A 269 1.12 -7.81 -15.54
N GLY A 270 1.45 -9.10 -15.47
CA GLY A 270 2.80 -9.61 -15.79
C GLY A 270 3.20 -9.30 -17.23
N GLU A 271 2.30 -9.47 -18.21
CA GLU A 271 2.54 -9.13 -19.62
C GLU A 271 2.80 -7.62 -19.78
N TYR A 272 1.99 -6.78 -19.15
CA TYR A 272 2.18 -5.32 -19.14
C TYR A 272 3.55 -4.94 -18.57
N LEU A 273 3.92 -5.46 -17.39
CA LEU A 273 5.19 -5.15 -16.76
C LEU A 273 6.39 -5.59 -17.61
N ALA A 274 6.31 -6.76 -18.23
CA ALA A 274 7.34 -7.26 -19.16
C ALA A 274 7.48 -6.36 -20.40
N ALA A 275 6.36 -5.95 -21.00
CA ALA A 275 6.34 -5.03 -22.14
C ALA A 275 6.89 -3.66 -21.77
N LYS A 276 6.46 -3.08 -20.64
CA LYS A 276 6.97 -1.80 -20.10
C LYS A 276 8.48 -1.85 -19.90
N ASN A 277 8.99 -2.86 -19.22
CA ASN A 277 10.43 -3.04 -18.98
C ASN A 277 11.23 -3.14 -20.29
N LYS A 278 10.72 -3.91 -21.26
CA LYS A 278 11.36 -4.06 -22.57
C LYS A 278 11.42 -2.75 -23.35
N LEU A 279 10.34 -1.97 -23.34
CA LEU A 279 10.26 -0.69 -24.07
C LEU A 279 11.08 0.40 -23.36
N THR A 280 11.09 0.45 -22.03
CA THR A 280 11.89 1.38 -21.24
C THR A 280 13.40 1.16 -21.49
N LYS A 281 13.86 -0.10 -21.45
CA LYS A 281 15.26 -0.46 -21.78
C LYS A 281 15.65 -0.03 -23.20
N LYS A 282 14.71 -0.05 -24.15
CA LYS A 282 14.91 0.40 -25.55
C LYS A 282 14.69 1.89 -25.75
N LYS A 283 14.42 2.66 -24.69
CA LYS A 283 14.07 4.10 -24.74
C LYS A 283 12.90 4.39 -25.69
N LYS A 284 11.90 3.52 -25.74
CA LYS A 284 10.69 3.63 -26.57
C LYS A 284 9.44 4.08 -25.77
N LEU A 285 9.60 4.57 -24.55
CA LEU A 285 8.56 5.16 -23.70
C LEU A 285 9.06 6.53 -23.19
N VAL A 286 9.60 7.37 -24.10
CA VAL A 286 10.14 8.70 -23.75
C VAL A 286 9.13 9.78 -24.16
N ALA A 287 8.67 9.76 -25.41
CA ALA A 287 7.71 10.75 -25.92
C ALA A 287 6.28 10.41 -25.44
N ASP A 288 5.48 11.44 -25.17
CA ASP A 288 4.11 11.29 -24.68
C ASP A 288 3.21 10.51 -25.65
N GLU A 289 3.41 10.65 -26.96
CA GLU A 289 2.70 9.86 -27.95
C GLU A 289 2.98 8.35 -27.81
N GLN A 290 4.27 7.99 -27.57
CA GLN A 290 4.66 6.59 -27.34
C GLN A 290 4.04 6.03 -26.06
N LYS A 291 3.97 6.82 -25.00
CA LYS A 291 3.34 6.45 -23.73
C LYS A 291 1.84 6.27 -23.91
N ARG A 292 1.15 7.22 -24.55
CA ARG A 292 -0.29 7.10 -24.84
C ARG A 292 -0.61 5.86 -25.68
N ALA A 293 0.16 5.59 -26.75
CA ALA A 293 -0.02 4.40 -27.56
C ALA A 293 0.21 3.10 -26.75
N PHE A 294 1.18 3.10 -25.84
CA PHE A 294 1.44 2.00 -24.94
C PHE A 294 0.28 1.78 -23.96
N LEU A 295 -0.24 2.83 -23.33
CA LEU A 295 -1.39 2.75 -22.43
C LEU A 295 -2.63 2.20 -23.16
N ALA A 296 -2.90 2.67 -24.38
CA ALA A 296 -4.03 2.24 -25.19
C ALA A 296 -3.93 0.78 -25.69
N SER A 297 -2.75 0.16 -25.59
CA SER A 297 -2.53 -1.24 -26.01
C SER A 297 -2.92 -2.28 -24.95
N PHE A 298 -3.35 -1.86 -23.76
CA PHE A 298 -3.75 -2.73 -22.66
C PHE A 298 -5.19 -2.49 -22.21
N ASP A 299 -5.87 -3.55 -21.82
CA ASP A 299 -7.18 -3.49 -21.15
C ASP A 299 -6.98 -3.36 -19.65
N TRP A 300 -7.13 -2.13 -19.13
CA TRP A 300 -6.94 -1.79 -17.73
C TRP A 300 -8.04 -2.36 -16.83
N ASN A 301 -9.26 -2.58 -17.36
CA ASN A 301 -10.31 -3.25 -16.59
C ASN A 301 -9.94 -4.73 -16.36
N ARG A 302 -9.49 -5.44 -17.42
CA ARG A 302 -9.02 -6.83 -17.29
C ARG A 302 -7.84 -6.93 -16.32
N MET A 303 -6.88 -5.99 -16.38
CA MET A 303 -5.67 -5.98 -15.56
C MET A 303 -5.95 -5.84 -14.07
N THR A 304 -7.10 -5.29 -13.70
CA THR A 304 -7.47 -4.97 -12.31
C THR A 304 -8.73 -5.70 -11.83
N VAL A 305 -9.09 -6.81 -12.49
CA VAL A 305 -10.24 -7.63 -12.07
C VAL A 305 -9.97 -8.23 -10.69
N GLN A 306 -10.89 -7.95 -9.76
CA GLN A 306 -10.82 -8.39 -8.37
C GLN A 306 -11.34 -9.82 -8.21
N ASP A 307 -10.74 -10.60 -7.31
CA ASP A 307 -11.19 -11.95 -6.96
C ASP A 307 -12.30 -11.89 -5.91
N GLU A 308 -13.52 -12.28 -6.29
CA GLU A 308 -14.69 -12.19 -5.43
C GLU A 308 -14.52 -12.99 -4.13
N SER A 309 -13.87 -14.16 -4.17
CA SER A 309 -13.68 -14.99 -2.97
C SER A 309 -12.75 -14.34 -1.94
N VAL A 310 -11.80 -13.53 -2.41
CA VAL A 310 -10.93 -12.75 -1.52
C VAL A 310 -11.73 -11.60 -0.91
N TRP A 311 -12.57 -10.94 -1.72
CA TRP A 311 -13.41 -9.84 -1.24
C TRP A 311 -14.51 -10.29 -0.28
N GLU A 312 -15.08 -11.47 -0.45
CA GLU A 312 -15.99 -12.07 0.54
C GLU A 312 -15.31 -12.17 1.91
N ALA A 313 -14.06 -12.67 1.96
CA ALA A 313 -13.31 -12.76 3.22
C ALA A 313 -12.96 -11.37 3.81
N ILE A 314 -12.70 -10.36 2.95
CA ILE A 314 -12.46 -8.98 3.38
C ILE A 314 -13.74 -8.41 4.03
N PHE A 315 -14.89 -8.55 3.39
CA PHE A 315 -16.17 -8.08 3.93
C PHE A 315 -16.57 -8.84 5.19
N ASP A 316 -16.38 -10.17 5.23
CA ASP A 316 -16.59 -10.97 6.43
C ASP A 316 -15.73 -10.51 7.62
N CYS A 317 -14.59 -9.91 7.38
CA CYS A 317 -13.75 -9.31 8.42
C CYS A 317 -14.25 -7.93 8.82
N LEU A 318 -14.56 -7.07 7.84
CA LEU A 318 -14.93 -5.67 8.06
C LEU A 318 -16.35 -5.51 8.65
N ASP A 319 -17.26 -6.46 8.41
CA ASP A 319 -18.66 -6.40 8.86
C ASP A 319 -18.85 -6.90 10.31
N GLN A 320 -17.82 -7.47 10.93
CA GLN A 320 -17.83 -7.90 12.34
C GLN A 320 -17.76 -6.70 13.28
#